data_8aaa3a6463fcb0ea0608f1b420ea210a
#
_entry.id   8aaa3a6463fcb0ea0608f1b420ea210a
#
_cell.length_a   1.000
_cell.length_b   1.000
_cell.length_c   1.000
_cell.angle_alpha   90.00
_cell.angle_beta   90.00
_cell.angle_gamma   90.00
#
_symmetry.space_group_name_H-M   'P 1'
#
loop_
_entity.id
_entity.type
_entity.pdbx_description
1 polymer ?
#
loop_
_entity_poly.entity_id
_entity_poly.type
_entity_poly.pdbx_seq_one_letter_code
_entity_poly.pdbx_strand_id
1 'polypeptide(L)'
;KNDPYEPVKNAEAYKVVSAGNETLIYRTALNVLNGKKLYLQAATLSGNSLDIAYSQGKHSSYVRGMGRVLRTLDSAIPDDITEFKLTNVNASMGMHQAIINRKTFNQNLSNNTYKILARETELTAVKYDKNEYQFRPESKLPFHYWQITPDLRSQIGGPDGFFFGDLRVALQSELIVKTNITITSKGSIGIVNGFDDLKLASDSVLPHVRTEIVQ
;
A
#
# COMPACT_ATOMS: atom_id res chain seq x y z
N LYS A 1 1.90 -29.65 -6.09
CA LYS A 1 2.40 -30.00 -4.74
C LYS A 1 2.59 -28.69 -4.03
N ASN A 2 1.67 -28.32 -3.14
CA ASN A 2 1.87 -27.16 -2.26
C ASN A 2 2.64 -27.69 -1.07
N ASP A 3 3.90 -27.34 -0.99
CA ASP A 3 4.67 -27.59 0.22
C ASP A 3 4.00 -26.84 1.38
N PRO A 4 3.81 -27.49 2.53
CA PRO A 4 3.27 -26.83 3.70
C PRO A 4 4.19 -25.66 4.05
N TYR A 5 3.64 -24.46 4.12
CA TYR A 5 4.38 -23.28 4.56
C TYR A 5 4.73 -23.45 6.02
N GLU A 6 5.97 -23.77 6.31
CA GLU A 6 6.52 -23.65 7.65
C GLU A 6 6.89 -22.20 7.92
N PRO A 7 6.36 -21.58 8.97
CA PRO A 7 6.72 -20.22 9.33
C PRO A 7 8.20 -20.20 9.72
N VAL A 8 9.05 -19.66 8.84
CA VAL A 8 10.45 -19.42 9.16
C VAL A 8 10.49 -18.27 10.17
N LYS A 9 10.75 -18.58 11.43
CA LYS A 9 10.93 -17.56 12.47
C LYS A 9 12.17 -16.72 12.15
N ASN A 10 12.00 -15.41 12.17
CA ASN A 10 13.12 -14.50 12.09
C ASN A 10 13.90 -14.55 13.41
N ALA A 11 14.93 -15.40 13.46
CA ALA A 11 15.65 -15.73 14.67
C ALA A 11 16.29 -14.51 15.36
N GLU A 12 16.70 -13.50 14.59
CA GLU A 12 17.28 -12.28 15.16
C GLU A 12 16.21 -11.40 15.81
N ALA A 13 15.11 -11.15 15.11
CA ALA A 13 14.01 -10.37 15.66
C ALA A 13 13.39 -11.06 16.88
N TYR A 14 13.22 -12.38 16.82
CA TYR A 14 12.65 -13.16 17.91
C TYR A 14 13.51 -13.15 19.19
N LYS A 15 14.85 -13.25 19.07
CA LYS A 15 15.77 -13.17 20.21
C LYS A 15 15.72 -11.81 20.92
N VAL A 16 15.57 -10.75 20.18
CA VAL A 16 15.50 -9.38 20.73
C VAL A 16 14.22 -9.19 21.55
N VAL A 17 13.12 -9.82 21.13
CA VAL A 17 11.78 -9.59 21.70
C VAL A 17 11.47 -10.53 22.87
N SER A 18 12.05 -11.72 22.92
CA SER A 18 11.84 -12.66 24.04
C SER A 18 12.31 -12.14 25.41
N ALA A 19 12.91 -10.95 25.46
CA ALA A 19 13.27 -10.26 26.69
C ALA A 19 12.10 -9.54 27.42
N GLY A 20 10.85 -9.64 26.95
CA GLY A 20 9.65 -9.22 27.69
C GLY A 20 9.40 -7.71 27.75
N ASN A 21 10.00 -6.90 26.87
CA ASN A 21 9.79 -5.45 26.85
C ASN A 21 8.82 -5.04 25.75
N GLU A 22 7.66 -4.47 26.10
CA GLU A 22 6.63 -3.99 25.16
C GLU A 22 7.21 -3.06 24.10
N THR A 23 8.12 -2.16 24.47
CA THR A 23 8.78 -1.25 23.54
C THR A 23 9.57 -1.99 22.46
N LEU A 24 10.18 -3.13 22.79
CA LEU A 24 10.88 -3.97 21.82
C LEU A 24 9.93 -4.65 20.86
N ILE A 25 8.75 -5.09 21.33
CA ILE A 25 7.69 -5.66 20.49
C ILE A 25 7.26 -4.63 19.45
N TYR A 26 6.98 -3.39 19.86
CA TYR A 26 6.55 -2.33 18.95
C TYR A 26 7.64 -1.96 17.94
N ARG A 27 8.90 -1.83 18.38
CA ARG A 27 10.02 -1.52 17.48
C ARG A 27 10.30 -2.65 16.51
N THR A 28 10.17 -3.88 16.94
CA THR A 28 10.33 -5.05 16.08
C THR A 28 9.21 -5.08 15.03
N ALA A 29 7.95 -4.91 15.43
CA ALA A 29 6.83 -4.81 14.51
C ALA A 29 7.04 -3.69 13.48
N LEU A 30 7.48 -2.50 13.93
CA LEU A 30 7.79 -1.37 13.07
C LEU A 30 8.84 -1.73 12.01
N ASN A 31 9.96 -2.32 12.43
CA ASN A 31 11.08 -2.63 11.53
C ASN A 31 10.71 -3.70 10.50
N VAL A 32 10.10 -4.82 10.95
CA VAL A 32 9.78 -5.93 10.06
C VAL A 32 8.68 -5.58 9.07
N LEU A 33 7.70 -4.77 9.47
CA LEU A 33 6.63 -4.32 8.60
C LEU A 33 7.12 -3.30 7.57
N ASN A 34 7.90 -2.31 8.01
CA ASN A 34 8.44 -1.29 7.09
C ASN A 34 9.32 -1.90 6.00
N GLY A 35 10.09 -2.94 6.31
CA GLY A 35 10.87 -3.69 5.34
C GLY A 35 10.04 -4.36 4.24
N LYS A 36 8.74 -4.57 4.47
CA LYS A 36 7.79 -5.15 3.51
C LYS A 36 6.88 -4.11 2.84
N LYS A 37 7.13 -2.82 3.02
CA LYS A 37 6.28 -1.72 2.56
C LYS A 37 4.87 -1.74 3.18
N LEU A 38 4.82 -2.23 4.41
CA LEU A 38 3.66 -2.22 5.29
C LEU A 38 4.01 -1.29 6.45
N TYR A 39 3.39 -0.13 6.51
CA TYR A 39 3.82 0.93 7.41
C TYR A 39 3.00 0.91 8.69
N LEU A 40 3.65 0.62 9.81
CA LEU A 40 3.03 0.68 11.12
C LEU A 40 2.63 2.14 11.43
N GLN A 41 1.35 2.35 11.71
CA GLN A 41 0.80 3.67 12.06
C GLN A 41 0.65 3.83 13.58
N ALA A 42 0.25 2.76 14.26
CA ALA A 42 0.10 2.73 15.70
C ALA A 42 0.05 1.28 16.20
N ALA A 43 0.35 1.06 17.47
CA ALA A 43 0.26 -0.26 18.10
C ALA A 43 -0.09 -0.16 19.58
N THR A 44 -0.80 -1.17 20.08
CA THR A 44 -1.11 -1.34 21.51
C THR A 44 -1.00 -2.81 21.88
N LEU A 45 -0.38 -3.11 23.00
CA LEU A 45 -0.34 -4.43 23.58
C LEU A 45 -1.31 -4.49 24.77
N SER A 46 -2.29 -5.38 24.71
CA SER A 46 -3.26 -5.61 25.77
C SER A 46 -3.22 -7.08 26.17
N GLY A 47 -2.49 -7.39 27.23
CA GLY A 47 -2.27 -8.80 27.63
C GLY A 47 -1.58 -9.58 26.51
N ASN A 48 -2.27 -10.59 25.98
CA ASN A 48 -1.79 -11.45 24.89
C ASN A 48 -2.29 -11.03 23.50
N SER A 49 -2.96 -9.90 23.38
CA SER A 49 -3.49 -9.34 22.12
C SER A 49 -2.66 -8.15 21.68
N LEU A 50 -2.15 -8.18 20.44
CA LEU A 50 -1.40 -7.11 19.82
C LEU A 50 -2.29 -6.41 18.77
N ASP A 51 -2.73 -5.20 19.09
CA ASP A 51 -3.50 -4.33 18.20
C ASP A 51 -2.54 -3.49 17.36
N ILE A 52 -2.67 -3.60 16.04
CA ILE A 52 -1.80 -2.93 15.06
C ILE A 52 -2.64 -2.19 14.03
N ALA A 53 -2.43 -0.89 13.96
CA ALA A 53 -2.88 -0.06 12.86
C ALA A 53 -1.75 0.08 11.82
N TYR A 54 -2.04 -0.27 10.56
CA TYR A 54 -1.05 -0.24 9.50
C TYR A 54 -1.61 0.34 8.20
N SER A 55 -0.74 0.93 7.39
CA SER A 55 -1.04 1.31 6.01
C SER A 55 -0.20 0.49 5.03
N GLN A 56 -0.71 0.30 3.81
CA GLN A 56 -0.02 -0.45 2.77
C GLN A 56 0.35 0.44 1.59
N GLY A 57 1.64 0.46 1.22
CA GLY A 57 2.13 1.29 0.12
C GLY A 57 2.17 0.56 -1.23
N LYS A 58 2.47 -0.75 -1.21
CA LYS A 58 2.72 -1.51 -2.45
C LYS A 58 1.56 -2.42 -2.88
N HIS A 59 0.69 -2.78 -1.96
CA HIS A 59 -0.32 -3.81 -2.19
C HIS A 59 -1.68 -3.19 -2.49
N SER A 60 -2.26 -3.48 -3.64
CA SER A 60 -3.61 -3.04 -4.01
C SER A 60 -4.71 -3.84 -3.30
N SER A 61 -4.43 -5.11 -2.96
CA SER A 61 -5.38 -5.98 -2.26
C SER A 61 -5.21 -5.90 -0.75
N TYR A 62 -6.25 -5.48 -0.03
CA TYR A 62 -6.28 -5.43 1.43
C TYR A 62 -6.10 -6.81 2.08
N VAL A 63 -6.76 -7.83 1.56
CA VAL A 63 -6.63 -9.21 2.06
C VAL A 63 -5.20 -9.73 1.93
N ARG A 64 -4.55 -9.48 0.80
CA ARG A 64 -3.13 -9.86 0.61
C ARG A 64 -2.21 -9.05 1.51
N GLY A 65 -2.48 -7.76 1.70
CA GLY A 65 -1.75 -6.90 2.62
C GLY A 65 -1.83 -7.43 4.04
N MET A 66 -3.03 -7.71 4.53
CA MET A 66 -3.30 -8.25 5.86
C MET A 66 -2.61 -9.61 6.07
N GLY A 67 -2.72 -10.54 5.13
CA GLY A 67 -2.05 -11.83 5.21
C GLY A 67 -0.52 -11.71 5.28
N ARG A 68 0.07 -10.70 4.66
CA ARG A 68 1.51 -10.40 4.77
C ARG A 68 1.87 -9.81 6.12
N VAL A 69 1.04 -8.91 6.66
CA VAL A 69 1.21 -8.39 8.03
C VAL A 69 1.22 -9.55 9.02
N LEU A 70 0.22 -10.42 8.96
CA LEU A 70 0.12 -11.59 9.86
C LEU A 70 1.35 -12.48 9.80
N ARG A 71 1.78 -12.91 8.62
CA ARG A 71 2.97 -13.75 8.46
C ARG A 71 4.23 -13.08 8.96
N THR A 72 4.36 -11.77 8.72
CA THR A 72 5.53 -11.00 9.17
C THR A 72 5.56 -10.88 10.68
N LEU A 73 4.42 -10.63 11.31
CA LEU A 73 4.31 -10.56 12.76
C LEU A 73 4.51 -11.95 13.40
N ASP A 74 3.88 -12.98 12.84
CA ASP A 74 4.01 -14.35 13.35
C ASP A 74 5.46 -14.84 13.38
N SER A 75 6.27 -14.42 12.38
CA SER A 75 7.69 -14.79 12.32
C SER A 75 8.59 -14.01 13.29
N ALA A 76 8.15 -12.86 13.80
CA ALA A 76 9.00 -11.91 14.53
C ALA A 76 8.56 -11.65 15.97
N ILE A 77 7.28 -11.87 16.27
CA ILE A 77 6.68 -11.58 17.58
C ILE A 77 6.65 -12.85 18.46
N PRO A 78 6.88 -12.74 19.78
CA PRO A 78 6.88 -13.87 20.70
C PRO A 78 5.58 -14.68 20.69
N ASP A 79 5.68 -15.95 21.10
CA ASP A 79 4.56 -16.91 21.05
C ASP A 79 3.51 -16.68 22.17
N ASP A 80 3.84 -15.92 23.20
CA ASP A 80 2.93 -15.49 24.28
C ASP A 80 1.83 -14.53 23.76
N ILE A 81 2.07 -13.87 22.63
CA ILE A 81 1.05 -13.11 21.94
C ILE A 81 0.24 -14.06 21.07
N THR A 82 -1.00 -14.29 21.49
CA THR A 82 -1.91 -15.28 20.88
C THR A 82 -2.93 -14.71 19.94
N GLU A 83 -3.13 -13.39 19.95
CA GLU A 83 -4.10 -12.71 19.13
C GLU A 83 -3.49 -11.48 18.45
N PHE A 84 -3.84 -11.29 17.18
CA PHE A 84 -3.54 -10.09 16.42
C PHE A 84 -4.83 -9.38 16.02
N LYS A 85 -4.96 -8.13 16.42
CA LYS A 85 -6.00 -7.23 15.93
C LYS A 85 -5.39 -6.27 14.94
N LEU A 86 -5.81 -6.35 13.68
CA LEU A 86 -5.22 -5.62 12.58
C LEU A 86 -6.21 -4.62 12.00
N THR A 87 -5.86 -3.35 12.04
CA THR A 87 -6.64 -2.26 11.46
C THR A 87 -5.89 -1.69 10.26
N ASN A 88 -6.46 -1.81 9.07
CA ASN A 88 -5.90 -1.12 7.91
C ASN A 88 -6.34 0.34 7.90
N VAL A 89 -5.36 1.23 7.72
CA VAL A 89 -5.56 2.69 7.72
C VAL A 89 -5.15 3.26 6.37
N ASN A 90 -6.01 4.11 5.83
CA ASN A 90 -5.73 4.89 4.62
C ASN A 90 -6.17 6.34 4.85
N ALA A 91 -5.29 7.29 4.55
CA ALA A 91 -5.54 8.73 4.76
C ALA A 91 -6.11 9.05 6.16
N SER A 92 -5.53 8.44 7.20
CA SER A 92 -5.96 8.58 8.60
C SER A 92 -7.36 8.03 8.93
N MET A 93 -7.97 7.28 8.03
CA MET A 93 -9.25 6.60 8.25
C MET A 93 -9.05 5.09 8.38
N GLY A 94 -9.72 4.46 9.34
CA GLY A 94 -9.79 3.01 9.45
C GLY A 94 -10.68 2.45 8.33
N MET A 95 -10.12 1.57 7.52
CA MET A 95 -10.80 0.99 6.36
C MET A 95 -11.53 -0.30 6.74
N HIS A 96 -10.82 -1.19 7.41
CA HIS A 96 -11.35 -2.46 7.89
C HIS A 96 -10.47 -2.99 9.01
N GLN A 97 -11.04 -3.84 9.83
CA GLN A 97 -10.39 -4.47 10.97
C GLN A 97 -10.57 -5.98 10.91
N ALA A 98 -9.57 -6.71 11.34
CA ALA A 98 -9.64 -8.15 11.54
C ALA A 98 -9.04 -8.51 12.90
N ILE A 99 -9.72 -9.40 13.61
CA ILE A 99 -9.21 -10.03 14.83
C ILE A 99 -8.91 -11.47 14.49
N ILE A 100 -7.67 -11.90 14.71
CA ILE A 100 -7.19 -13.19 14.26
C ILE A 100 -6.46 -13.90 15.40
N ASN A 101 -6.94 -15.08 15.74
CA ASN A 101 -6.23 -15.97 16.65
C ASN A 101 -5.02 -16.59 15.93
N ARG A 102 -3.83 -16.45 16.53
CA ARG A 102 -2.56 -16.90 15.96
C ARG A 102 -2.52 -18.40 15.74
N LYS A 103 -3.05 -19.20 16.68
CA LYS A 103 -3.10 -20.66 16.55
C LYS A 103 -3.97 -21.08 15.38
N THR A 104 -5.15 -20.47 15.24
CA THR A 104 -6.06 -20.73 14.11
C THR A 104 -5.42 -20.36 12.79
N PHE A 105 -4.73 -19.22 12.74
CA PHE A 105 -3.99 -18.79 11.56
C PHE A 105 -2.94 -19.80 11.14
N ASN A 106 -2.09 -20.24 12.08
CA ASN A 106 -1.00 -21.18 11.82
C ASN A 106 -1.49 -22.57 11.39
N GLN A 107 -2.58 -23.07 11.96
CA GLN A 107 -3.19 -24.35 11.58
C GLN A 107 -3.74 -24.36 10.15
N ASN A 108 -4.05 -23.20 9.61
CA ASN A 108 -4.73 -23.08 8.32
C ASN A 108 -3.86 -22.45 7.21
N LEU A 109 -2.58 -22.21 7.49
CA LEU A 109 -1.65 -21.61 6.52
C LEU A 109 -1.52 -22.41 5.23
N SER A 110 -1.64 -23.75 5.30
CA SER A 110 -1.49 -24.63 4.15
C SER A 110 -2.73 -24.73 3.26
N ASN A 111 -3.93 -24.53 3.80
CA ASN A 111 -5.15 -24.98 3.12
C ASN A 111 -6.09 -23.90 2.58
N ASN A 112 -6.12 -22.68 3.05
CA ASN A 112 -7.01 -21.62 2.56
C ASN A 112 -6.97 -20.37 3.46
N THR A 113 -5.80 -19.82 3.68
CA THR A 113 -5.59 -18.61 4.51
C THR A 113 -6.57 -17.48 4.19
N TYR A 114 -6.94 -17.31 2.91
CA TYR A 114 -7.88 -16.28 2.50
C TYR A 114 -9.30 -16.51 3.02
N LYS A 115 -9.76 -17.76 3.17
CA LYS A 115 -11.09 -18.05 3.69
C LYS A 115 -11.20 -17.72 5.18
N ILE A 116 -10.11 -17.94 5.93
CA ILE A 116 -10.07 -17.62 7.35
C ILE A 116 -10.03 -16.12 7.54
N LEU A 117 -9.17 -15.43 6.80
CA LEU A 117 -9.13 -13.98 6.80
C LEU A 117 -10.50 -13.38 6.45
N ALA A 118 -11.20 -13.94 5.46
CA ALA A 118 -12.52 -13.48 5.07
C ALA A 118 -13.58 -13.72 6.17
N ARG A 119 -13.45 -14.79 6.96
CA ARG A 119 -14.37 -15.10 8.07
C ARG A 119 -14.13 -14.25 9.30
N GLU A 120 -12.85 -13.98 9.61
CA GLU A 120 -12.42 -13.22 10.79
C GLU A 120 -12.35 -11.70 10.52
N THR A 121 -12.50 -11.28 9.26
CA THR A 121 -12.44 -9.86 8.91
C THR A 121 -13.80 -9.22 9.04
N GLU A 122 -13.91 -8.29 9.96
CA GLU A 122 -15.04 -7.40 10.05
C GLU A 122 -14.90 -6.28 9.03
N LEU A 123 -15.78 -6.26 8.01
CA LEU A 123 -15.77 -5.27 6.92
C LEU A 123 -16.56 -3.99 7.27
N THR A 124 -16.71 -3.70 8.53
CA THR A 124 -17.37 -2.48 9.00
C THR A 124 -16.42 -1.28 8.94
N ALA A 125 -16.98 -0.09 8.84
CA ALA A 125 -16.23 1.14 8.96
C ALA A 125 -15.65 1.24 10.38
N VAL A 126 -14.37 1.06 10.50
CA VAL A 126 -13.66 1.09 11.79
C VAL A 126 -13.33 2.54 12.14
N LYS A 127 -13.75 2.96 13.32
CA LYS A 127 -13.31 4.24 13.88
C LYS A 127 -11.84 4.08 14.30
N TYR A 128 -10.95 4.79 13.62
CA TYR A 128 -9.53 4.82 13.95
C TYR A 128 -9.17 6.16 14.58
N ASP A 129 -8.70 6.11 15.81
CA ASP A 129 -8.06 7.26 16.47
C ASP A 129 -6.64 6.85 16.89
N LYS A 130 -5.64 7.47 16.29
CA LYS A 130 -4.23 7.22 16.59
C LYS A 130 -3.89 7.51 18.07
N ASN A 131 -4.65 8.37 18.73
CA ASN A 131 -4.39 8.77 20.12
C ASN A 131 -4.76 7.69 21.14
N GLU A 132 -5.62 6.74 20.77
CA GLU A 132 -6.01 5.62 21.61
C GLU A 132 -4.91 4.55 21.73
N TYR A 133 -3.88 4.60 20.86
CA TYR A 133 -2.79 3.63 20.84
C TYR A 133 -1.62 4.06 21.72
N GLN A 134 -1.00 3.08 22.41
CA GLN A 134 0.16 3.29 23.29
C GLN A 134 1.44 3.66 22.52
N PHE A 135 1.69 2.97 21.41
CA PHE A 135 2.85 3.21 20.55
C PHE A 135 2.44 3.89 19.25
N ARG A 136 3.08 4.99 19.00
CA ARG A 136 2.85 5.83 17.81
C ARG A 136 4.19 6.18 17.20
N PRO A 137 4.61 5.51 16.12
CA PRO A 137 5.87 5.86 15.48
C PRO A 137 5.83 7.30 15.00
N GLU A 138 6.85 8.06 15.35
CA GLU A 138 7.01 9.42 14.84
C GLU A 138 7.38 9.35 13.36
N SER A 139 6.67 10.10 12.54
CA SER A 139 7.04 10.29 11.15
C SER A 139 8.30 11.14 11.10
N LYS A 140 9.40 10.58 10.59
CA LYS A 140 10.60 11.37 10.33
C LYS A 140 10.30 12.31 9.16
N LEU A 141 9.99 13.54 9.46
CA LEU A 141 9.80 14.60 8.47
C LEU A 141 11.05 15.49 8.41
N PRO A 142 11.38 16.03 7.23
CA PRO A 142 10.71 15.89 5.95
C PRO A 142 10.93 14.51 5.30
N PHE A 143 9.93 14.02 4.57
CA PHE A 143 10.01 12.77 3.82
C PHE A 143 9.92 13.07 2.32
N HIS A 144 10.85 12.55 1.53
CA HIS A 144 10.91 12.73 0.08
C HIS A 144 10.69 11.39 -0.63
N TYR A 145 9.74 11.37 -1.54
CA TYR A 145 9.47 10.26 -2.42
C TYR A 145 9.54 10.71 -3.87
N TRP A 146 10.09 9.88 -4.74
CA TRP A 146 10.09 10.12 -6.17
C TRP A 146 9.85 8.83 -6.95
N GLN A 147 9.29 8.95 -8.12
CA GLN A 147 9.05 7.85 -9.03
C GLN A 147 9.21 8.29 -10.48
N ILE A 148 9.68 7.35 -11.31
CA ILE A 148 9.72 7.50 -12.76
C ILE A 148 8.68 6.55 -13.34
N THR A 149 7.83 7.06 -14.23
CA THR A 149 6.80 6.26 -14.90
C THR A 149 6.76 6.57 -16.38
N PRO A 150 6.56 5.56 -17.24
CA PRO A 150 6.20 5.79 -18.63
C PRO A 150 4.79 6.41 -18.68
N ASP A 151 4.62 7.43 -19.51
CA ASP A 151 3.33 8.10 -19.77
C ASP A 151 3.06 7.98 -21.26
N LEU A 152 2.10 7.14 -21.63
CA LEU A 152 1.67 6.94 -23.01
C LEU A 152 0.38 7.72 -23.25
N ARG A 153 0.45 8.68 -24.13
CA ARG A 153 -0.73 9.38 -24.64
C ARG A 153 -1.04 8.85 -26.04
N SER A 154 -2.25 8.39 -26.23
CA SER A 154 -2.68 7.88 -27.53
C SER A 154 -4.01 8.46 -27.94
N GLN A 155 -4.15 8.71 -29.24
CA GLN A 155 -5.38 9.08 -29.88
C GLN A 155 -5.67 8.07 -30.99
N ILE A 156 -6.90 7.57 -31.02
CA ILE A 156 -7.37 6.62 -32.02
C ILE A 156 -8.40 7.33 -32.88
N GLY A 157 -8.20 7.26 -34.18
CA GLY A 157 -9.10 7.83 -35.18
C GLY A 157 -8.81 9.31 -35.46
N GLY A 158 -8.62 9.60 -36.68
CA GLY A 158 -8.42 10.95 -37.25
C GLY A 158 -8.47 10.87 -38.79
N PRO A 159 -8.65 11.99 -39.50
CA PRO A 159 -8.68 12.00 -40.95
C PRO A 159 -7.36 11.56 -41.58
N ASP A 160 -6.25 11.75 -40.87
CA ASP A 160 -4.89 11.56 -41.38
C ASP A 160 -4.21 10.29 -40.87
N GLY A 161 -4.89 9.52 -39.96
CA GLY A 161 -4.35 8.26 -39.45
C GLY A 161 -5.23 7.59 -38.42
N PHE A 162 -5.04 6.28 -38.26
CA PHE A 162 -5.83 5.51 -37.31
C PHE A 162 -5.30 5.64 -35.87
N PHE A 163 -3.98 5.78 -35.70
CA PHE A 163 -3.34 5.80 -34.38
C PHE A 163 -2.23 6.87 -34.33
N PHE A 164 -2.31 7.73 -33.35
CA PHE A 164 -1.29 8.69 -33.00
C PHE A 164 -0.86 8.45 -31.54
N GLY A 165 0.42 8.46 -31.27
CA GLY A 165 0.95 8.17 -29.93
C GLY A 165 2.14 9.04 -29.56
N ASP A 166 2.19 9.45 -28.31
CA ASP A 166 3.29 10.17 -27.70
C ASP A 166 3.76 9.39 -26.47
N LEU A 167 5.01 8.94 -26.49
CA LEU A 167 5.62 8.24 -25.37
C LEU A 167 6.51 9.21 -24.61
N ARG A 168 6.23 9.37 -23.35
CA ARG A 168 6.97 10.23 -22.42
C ARG A 168 7.51 9.45 -21.24
N VAL A 169 8.56 9.95 -20.64
CA VAL A 169 8.98 9.56 -19.28
C VAL A 169 8.59 10.68 -18.34
N ALA A 170 7.76 10.37 -17.37
CA ALA A 170 7.34 11.29 -16.33
C ALA A 170 8.11 11.02 -15.04
N LEU A 171 8.67 12.09 -14.45
CA LEU A 171 9.23 12.11 -13.11
C LEU A 171 8.20 12.81 -12.20
N GLN A 172 7.81 12.11 -11.16
CA GLN A 172 7.00 12.68 -10.09
C GLN A 172 7.81 12.68 -8.80
N SER A 173 7.79 13.79 -8.10
CA SER A 173 8.46 13.98 -6.81
C SER A 173 7.46 14.54 -5.81
N GLU A 174 7.47 13.97 -4.60
CA GLU A 174 6.61 14.39 -3.51
C GLU A 174 7.45 14.60 -2.26
N LEU A 175 7.41 15.79 -1.70
CA LEU A 175 8.10 16.17 -0.47
C LEU A 175 7.07 16.51 0.60
N ILE A 176 6.97 15.66 1.61
CA ILE A 176 6.14 15.88 2.79
C ILE A 176 6.98 16.63 3.82
N VAL A 177 6.73 17.92 3.97
CA VAL A 177 7.50 18.79 4.88
C VAL A 177 6.98 18.68 6.30
N LYS A 178 5.66 18.65 6.44
CA LYS A 178 4.93 18.49 7.71
C LYS A 178 3.69 17.63 7.45
N THR A 179 3.01 17.20 8.49
CA THR A 179 1.79 16.38 8.40
C THR A 179 0.71 16.98 7.48
N ASN A 180 0.69 18.30 7.35
CA ASN A 180 -0.31 19.05 6.57
C ASN A 180 0.30 19.84 5.40
N ILE A 181 1.59 19.66 5.10
CA ILE A 181 2.27 20.37 4.00
C ILE A 181 2.97 19.35 3.12
N THR A 182 2.45 19.20 1.90
CA THR A 182 3.04 18.36 0.86
C THR A 182 3.30 19.18 -0.38
N ILE A 183 4.49 19.07 -0.93
CA ILE A 183 4.89 19.72 -2.19
C ILE A 183 5.01 18.62 -3.24
N THR A 184 4.19 18.70 -4.28
CA THR A 184 4.24 17.74 -5.40
C THR A 184 4.76 18.43 -6.64
N SER A 185 5.75 17.82 -7.30
CA SER A 185 6.28 18.26 -8.59
C SER A 185 6.12 17.13 -9.61
N LYS A 186 5.71 17.47 -10.82
CA LYS A 186 5.65 16.54 -11.93
C LYS A 186 6.27 17.19 -13.17
N GLY A 187 7.22 16.48 -13.79
CA GLY A 187 7.83 16.83 -15.07
C GLY A 187 7.79 15.64 -16.01
N SER A 188 7.75 15.87 -17.32
CA SER A 188 7.84 14.79 -18.30
C SER A 188 8.67 15.21 -19.49
N ILE A 189 9.40 14.24 -20.07
CA ILE A 189 10.20 14.42 -21.28
C ILE A 189 9.63 13.49 -22.35
N GLY A 190 9.31 14.04 -23.53
CA GLY A 190 8.89 13.27 -24.70
C GLY A 190 10.08 12.47 -25.24
N ILE A 191 9.88 11.18 -25.51
CA ILE A 191 10.86 10.30 -26.15
C ILE A 191 10.49 10.13 -27.62
N VAL A 192 9.21 9.89 -27.89
CA VAL A 192 8.66 9.72 -29.23
C VAL A 192 7.39 10.54 -29.31
N ASN A 193 7.29 11.36 -30.35
CA ASN A 193 6.11 12.16 -30.63
C ASN A 193 5.56 11.77 -32.01
N GLY A 194 4.43 11.08 -32.03
CA GLY A 194 3.70 10.73 -33.26
C GLY A 194 2.55 11.69 -33.58
N PHE A 195 2.40 12.78 -32.81
CA PHE A 195 1.37 13.80 -33.08
C PHE A 195 1.83 14.86 -34.08
N ASP A 196 3.11 14.90 -34.42
CA ASP A 196 3.64 15.85 -35.41
C ASP A 196 3.05 15.61 -36.81
N ASP A 197 2.61 14.39 -37.10
CA ASP A 197 1.95 14.01 -38.34
C ASP A 197 0.45 14.33 -38.33
N LEU A 198 -0.09 14.79 -37.19
CA LEU A 198 -1.51 15.16 -37.08
C LEU A 198 -1.75 16.53 -37.70
N LYS A 199 -2.40 16.54 -38.85
CA LYS A 199 -2.79 17.81 -39.49
C LYS A 199 -3.92 18.46 -38.72
N LEU A 200 -3.84 19.78 -38.61
CA LEU A 200 -4.93 20.58 -38.03
C LEU A 200 -6.14 20.55 -38.98
N ALA A 201 -7.33 20.68 -38.43
CA ALA A 201 -8.59 20.66 -39.20
C ALA A 201 -8.63 21.70 -40.34
N SER A 202 -7.84 22.79 -40.25
CA SER A 202 -7.67 23.79 -41.28
C SER A 202 -6.95 23.31 -42.55
N ASP A 203 -6.18 22.21 -42.45
CA ASP A 203 -5.43 21.66 -43.57
C ASP A 203 -6.20 20.50 -44.25
N SER A 204 -7.36 20.12 -43.74
CA SER A 204 -8.19 19.08 -44.30
C SER A 204 -9.10 19.59 -45.39
N VAL A 205 -9.09 18.88 -46.52
CA VAL A 205 -9.94 19.19 -47.70
C VAL A 205 -11.41 18.81 -47.48
N LEU A 206 -11.69 18.02 -46.43
CA LEU A 206 -13.05 17.58 -46.10
C LEU A 206 -13.59 18.37 -44.91
N PRO A 207 -14.78 19.01 -45.02
CA PRO A 207 -15.40 19.71 -43.91
C PRO A 207 -15.70 18.73 -42.76
N HIS A 208 -15.17 19.04 -41.59
CA HIS A 208 -15.45 18.24 -40.37
C HIS A 208 -16.81 18.63 -39.81
N VAL A 209 -17.75 17.72 -39.80
CA VAL A 209 -19.10 17.87 -39.23
C VAL A 209 -19.11 18.40 -37.80
N ARG A 210 -18.01 18.21 -37.05
CA ARG A 210 -17.88 18.67 -35.66
C ARG A 210 -17.44 20.13 -35.50
N THR A 211 -16.84 20.75 -36.52
CA THR A 211 -16.43 22.17 -36.47
C THR A 211 -17.55 23.13 -36.81
N GLU A 212 -18.59 22.66 -37.50
CA GLU A 212 -19.76 23.46 -37.82
C GLU A 212 -20.74 23.68 -36.66
N ILE A 213 -20.62 22.89 -35.59
CA ILE A 213 -21.51 22.97 -34.39
C ILE A 213 -21.01 23.98 -33.33
N VAL A 214 -19.81 24.55 -33.50
CA VAL A 214 -19.16 25.43 -32.50
C VAL A 214 -19.04 26.90 -33.02
N GLN A 215 -19.80 27.28 -34.03
CA GLN A 215 -19.96 28.68 -34.43
C GLN A 215 -21.25 29.27 -33.92
#